data_9d0eafdbaeec1aa58951d3ac919c46fb
#
_entry.id   9d0eafdbaeec1aa58951d3ac919c46fb
#
_cell.length_a   1.000
_cell.length_b   1.000
_cell.length_c   1.000
_cell.angle_alpha   90.00
_cell.angle_beta   90.00
_cell.angle_gamma   90.00
#
_symmetry.space_group_name_H-M   'P 1'
#
loop_
_entity.id
_entity.type
_entity.pdbx_description
1 polymer ?
#
loop_
_entity_poly.entity_id
_entity_poly.type
_entity_poly.pdbx_seq_one_letter_code
_entity_poly.pdbx_strand_id
1 'polypeptide(L)'
;MKTTSIRNRSLKAIAGTALAVAISAPDLTRAADQLAWDKTFPQSDKVIHQKVSFNNRLGINLVADLYLPKNIDRSKKHPAIVVGGPYGAVKEQSSGLYAQTMAERGFVTIAHDPSYNGESGGQPHFTASFEALIEDFSAAVDFLGTKPSVDRERIGVIGVCGSGSFSLAAAETDPRIKAVATVSMYDIGQAHRQGLAENVDTAALKKNLAAISKQRWAEVDGAERTMAIGTSQKLTSFFTKHQKSNK
;
A
#
# COMPACT_ATOMS: atom_id res chain seq x y z
N MET A 1 77.62 -34.83 20.54
CA MET A 1 76.31 -34.20 20.32
C MET A 1 75.89 -34.66 18.92
N LYS A 2 74.82 -35.46 18.85
CA LYS A 2 74.44 -36.23 17.66
C LYS A 2 73.34 -35.46 16.88
N THR A 3 73.60 -35.12 15.63
CA THR A 3 72.69 -34.62 14.63
C THR A 3 72.00 -35.79 13.93
N THR A 4 70.68 -35.86 13.97
CA THR A 4 69.89 -36.89 13.30
C THR A 4 69.25 -36.27 12.06
N SER A 5 69.66 -36.80 10.89
CA SER A 5 69.11 -36.53 9.58
C SER A 5 67.75 -37.17 9.39
N ILE A 6 66.72 -36.43 8.96
CA ILE A 6 65.45 -37.01 8.56
C ILE A 6 65.28 -36.94 7.03
N ARG A 7 65.07 -38.12 6.47
CA ARG A 7 64.96 -38.44 5.06
C ARG A 7 63.65 -37.85 4.47
N ASN A 8 63.79 -37.16 3.34
CA ASN A 8 62.76 -36.77 2.41
C ASN A 8 62.03 -38.01 1.83
N ARG A 9 60.71 -38.06 2.02
CA ARG A 9 59.82 -39.00 1.28
C ARG A 9 59.00 -38.21 0.28
N SER A 10 59.20 -38.47 -0.98
CA SER A 10 58.45 -37.96 -2.12
C SER A 10 56.99 -38.41 -2.05
N LEU A 11 56.04 -37.51 -1.95
CA LEU A 11 54.63 -37.79 -2.22
C LEU A 11 54.33 -37.57 -3.69
N LYS A 12 53.92 -38.65 -4.36
CA LYS A 12 53.39 -38.60 -5.73
C LYS A 12 52.00 -37.90 -5.71
N ALA A 13 51.85 -36.83 -6.46
CA ALA A 13 50.58 -36.19 -6.70
C ALA A 13 49.72 -37.05 -7.63
N ILE A 14 48.53 -37.41 -7.15
CA ILE A 14 47.48 -38.01 -7.98
C ILE A 14 46.63 -36.85 -8.49
N ALA A 15 46.73 -36.60 -9.82
CA ALA A 15 45.88 -35.63 -10.49
C ALA A 15 44.44 -36.22 -10.63
N GLY A 16 43.54 -35.81 -9.77
CA GLY A 16 42.13 -36.08 -9.89
C GLY A 16 41.46 -35.00 -10.74
N THR A 17 40.98 -35.39 -11.93
CA THR A 17 40.17 -34.54 -12.81
C THR A 17 38.79 -34.32 -12.14
N ALA A 18 38.57 -33.15 -11.56
CA ALA A 18 37.26 -32.75 -11.08
C ALA A 18 36.41 -32.30 -12.27
N LEU A 19 35.43 -33.13 -12.63
CA LEU A 19 34.39 -32.76 -13.59
C LEU A 19 33.43 -31.78 -12.90
N ALA A 20 33.59 -30.48 -13.18
CA ALA A 20 32.65 -29.47 -12.69
C ALA A 20 31.35 -29.57 -13.50
N VAL A 21 30.35 -30.22 -12.93
CA VAL A 21 28.96 -30.13 -13.42
C VAL A 21 28.44 -28.75 -13.05
N ALA A 22 28.38 -27.84 -14.02
CA ALA A 22 27.71 -26.57 -13.89
C ALA A 22 26.18 -26.83 -13.79
N ILE A 23 25.67 -26.96 -12.57
CA ILE A 23 24.23 -26.89 -12.34
C ILE A 23 23.85 -25.41 -12.51
N SER A 24 23.26 -25.08 -13.66
CA SER A 24 22.64 -23.78 -13.86
C SER A 24 21.49 -23.68 -12.84
N ALA A 25 21.68 -22.83 -11.84
CA ALA A 25 20.59 -22.48 -10.94
C ALA A 25 19.46 -21.88 -11.79
N PRO A 26 18.21 -22.36 -11.64
CA PRO A 26 17.10 -21.73 -12.32
C PRO A 26 17.02 -20.27 -11.86
N ASP A 27 16.79 -19.40 -12.83
CA ASP A 27 16.72 -17.96 -12.65
C ASP A 27 15.53 -17.63 -11.71
N LEU A 28 15.81 -17.56 -10.40
CA LEU A 28 14.83 -17.27 -9.36
C LEU A 28 14.22 -15.87 -9.48
N THR A 29 14.83 -15.02 -10.32
CA THR A 29 14.29 -13.68 -10.60
C THR A 29 13.07 -13.74 -11.53
N ARG A 30 12.88 -14.80 -12.30
CA ARG A 30 11.76 -14.95 -13.25
C ARG A 30 10.51 -15.56 -12.61
N ALA A 31 10.64 -16.20 -11.46
CA ALA A 31 9.52 -16.81 -10.75
C ALA A 31 8.75 -15.82 -9.83
N ALA A 32 9.34 -14.65 -9.53
CA ALA A 32 8.70 -13.61 -8.69
C ALA A 32 7.69 -12.74 -9.48
N ASP A 33 7.69 -12.80 -10.81
CA ASP A 33 6.89 -11.87 -11.65
C ASP A 33 5.55 -12.44 -12.14
N GLN A 34 5.13 -13.61 -11.67
CA GLN A 34 3.81 -14.16 -11.99
C GLN A 34 2.99 -14.43 -10.71
N LEU A 35 2.90 -13.45 -9.82
CA LEU A 35 1.75 -13.40 -8.93
C LEU A 35 0.51 -13.23 -9.80
N ALA A 36 -0.45 -14.16 -9.67
CA ALA A 36 -1.73 -14.05 -10.37
C ALA A 36 -2.31 -12.66 -10.13
N TRP A 37 -2.85 -12.02 -11.18
CA TRP A 37 -3.49 -10.70 -11.06
C TRP A 37 -4.63 -10.77 -10.04
N ASP A 38 -4.46 -10.10 -8.90
CA ASP A 38 -5.33 -10.15 -7.73
C ASP A 38 -6.32 -8.98 -7.65
N LYS A 39 -6.36 -8.14 -8.69
CA LYS A 39 -7.18 -6.93 -8.72
C LYS A 39 -8.60 -7.23 -9.20
N THR A 40 -9.55 -6.36 -8.77
CA THR A 40 -10.95 -6.44 -9.19
C THR A 40 -11.21 -5.90 -10.61
N PHE A 41 -10.19 -5.51 -11.31
CA PHE A 41 -10.22 -4.96 -12.67
C PHE A 41 -9.18 -5.67 -13.56
N PRO A 42 -9.37 -5.68 -14.90
CA PRO A 42 -8.44 -6.34 -15.80
C PRO A 42 -7.08 -5.64 -15.84
N GLN A 43 -6.02 -6.43 -16.00
CA GLN A 43 -4.67 -5.91 -16.17
C GLN A 43 -4.55 -5.24 -17.55
N SER A 44 -3.95 -4.05 -17.56
CA SER A 44 -3.66 -3.33 -18.80
C SER A 44 -2.33 -3.79 -19.41
N ASP A 45 -2.31 -4.03 -20.70
CA ASP A 45 -1.11 -4.33 -21.48
C ASP A 45 -0.24 -3.07 -21.76
N LYS A 46 -0.76 -1.87 -21.47
CA LYS A 46 -0.09 -0.57 -21.66
C LYS A 46 0.69 -0.12 -20.44
N VAL A 47 0.59 -0.84 -19.32
CA VAL A 47 1.12 -0.42 -18.03
C VAL A 47 2.04 -1.50 -17.44
N ILE A 48 3.13 -1.05 -16.80
CA ILE A 48 3.96 -1.88 -15.94
C ILE A 48 3.45 -1.70 -14.51
N HIS A 49 3.18 -2.81 -13.84
CA HIS A 49 2.75 -2.85 -12.44
C HIS A 49 3.87 -3.42 -11.56
N GLN A 50 4.08 -2.83 -10.38
CA GLN A 50 5.04 -3.28 -9.38
C GLN A 50 4.46 -3.10 -7.98
N LYS A 51 4.47 -4.15 -7.16
CA LYS A 51 4.18 -4.03 -5.74
C LYS A 51 5.40 -3.40 -5.05
N VAL A 52 5.17 -2.39 -4.23
CA VAL A 52 6.22 -1.63 -3.53
C VAL A 52 5.82 -1.41 -2.07
N SER A 53 6.80 -1.10 -1.22
CA SER A 53 6.54 -0.71 0.16
C SER A 53 7.43 0.45 0.58
N PHE A 54 6.94 1.25 1.54
CA PHE A 54 7.64 2.38 2.13
C PHE A 54 7.03 2.69 3.50
N ASN A 55 7.73 3.42 4.34
CA ASN A 55 7.23 3.79 5.65
C ASN A 55 6.67 5.22 5.63
N ASN A 56 5.59 5.45 6.36
CA ASN A 56 5.16 6.80 6.72
C ASN A 56 5.95 7.32 7.92
N ARG A 57 5.76 8.59 8.30
CA ARG A 57 6.46 9.22 9.44
C ARG A 57 6.05 8.67 10.80
N LEU A 58 4.95 7.94 10.87
CA LEU A 58 4.51 7.24 12.08
C LEU A 58 5.18 5.86 12.22
N GLY A 59 6.08 5.50 11.30
CA GLY A 59 6.79 4.22 11.29
C GLY A 59 5.94 3.05 10.78
N ILE A 60 4.77 3.33 10.21
CA ILE A 60 3.90 2.31 9.63
C ILE A 60 4.39 1.98 8.23
N ASN A 61 4.65 0.69 7.95
CA ASN A 61 4.97 0.22 6.61
C ASN A 61 3.71 0.21 5.74
N LEU A 62 3.74 0.96 4.65
CA LEU A 62 2.68 1.00 3.65
C LEU A 62 3.04 0.07 2.49
N VAL A 63 2.06 -0.70 2.02
CA VAL A 63 2.16 -1.52 0.82
C VAL A 63 1.32 -0.88 -0.28
N ALA A 64 1.89 -0.79 -1.46
CA ALA A 64 1.28 -0.07 -2.58
C ALA A 64 1.56 -0.75 -3.92
N ASP A 65 0.75 -0.42 -4.89
CA ASP A 65 0.93 -0.77 -6.29
C ASP A 65 1.38 0.46 -7.08
N LEU A 66 2.58 0.40 -7.63
CA LEU A 66 3.15 1.40 -8.53
C LEU A 66 2.84 1.00 -9.98
N TYR A 67 2.29 1.95 -10.73
CA TYR A 67 1.98 1.77 -12.15
C TYR A 67 2.75 2.79 -12.99
N LEU A 68 3.39 2.30 -14.05
CA LEU A 68 4.14 3.14 -14.99
C LEU A 68 3.65 2.87 -16.41
N PRO A 69 3.57 3.89 -17.27
CA PRO A 69 3.38 3.67 -18.71
C PRO A 69 4.44 2.70 -19.25
N LYS A 70 4.04 1.71 -20.04
CA LYS A 70 4.98 0.71 -20.58
C LYS A 70 6.07 1.34 -21.43
N ASN A 71 5.73 2.40 -22.15
CA ASN A 71 6.63 3.13 -23.05
C ASN A 71 7.15 4.43 -22.42
N ILE A 72 7.27 4.49 -21.09
CA ILE A 72 7.75 5.68 -20.41
C ILE A 72 9.21 6.01 -20.82
N ASP A 73 9.45 7.24 -21.24
CA ASP A 73 10.81 7.73 -21.50
C ASP A 73 11.54 7.97 -20.15
N ARG A 74 12.34 7.03 -19.73
CA ARG A 74 13.09 7.09 -18.46
C ARG A 74 14.16 8.19 -18.39
N SER A 75 14.49 8.81 -19.53
CA SER A 75 15.40 9.95 -19.59
C SER A 75 14.74 11.27 -19.19
N LYS A 76 13.42 11.30 -19.16
CA LYS A 76 12.61 12.47 -18.81
C LYS A 76 11.93 12.31 -17.45
N LYS A 77 11.54 13.43 -16.89
CA LYS A 77 10.70 13.49 -15.67
C LYS A 77 9.22 13.60 -16.06
N HIS A 78 8.40 12.80 -15.40
CA HIS A 78 6.97 12.68 -15.66
C HIS A 78 6.14 13.14 -14.46
N PRO A 79 4.93 13.68 -14.70
CA PRO A 79 4.02 13.98 -13.62
C PRO A 79 3.60 12.69 -12.92
N ALA A 80 3.30 12.78 -11.63
CA ALA A 80 2.91 11.62 -10.84
C ALA A 80 1.62 11.86 -10.06
N ILE A 81 0.92 10.78 -9.71
CA ILE A 81 -0.35 10.83 -8.99
C ILE A 81 -0.38 9.75 -7.90
N VAL A 82 -0.70 10.17 -6.68
CA VAL A 82 -1.08 9.28 -5.59
C VAL A 82 -2.59 9.06 -5.63
N VAL A 83 -3.04 7.82 -5.50
CA VAL A 83 -4.47 7.48 -5.51
C VAL A 83 -4.85 6.78 -4.22
N GLY A 84 -5.78 7.37 -3.47
CA GLY A 84 -6.40 6.78 -2.29
C GLY A 84 -7.79 6.24 -2.60
N GLY A 85 -8.13 5.09 -2.01
CA GLY A 85 -9.40 4.38 -2.20
C GLY A 85 -10.51 4.81 -1.25
N PRO A 86 -11.69 4.23 -1.38
CA PRO A 86 -12.78 4.38 -0.42
C PRO A 86 -12.36 3.99 1.01
N TYR A 87 -13.03 4.55 1.99
CA TYR A 87 -12.78 4.23 3.40
C TYR A 87 -12.92 2.72 3.66
N GLY A 88 -11.85 2.09 4.15
CA GLY A 88 -11.78 0.65 4.38
C GLY A 88 -11.59 -0.23 3.12
N ALA A 89 -11.39 0.38 1.95
CA ALA A 89 -11.01 -0.34 0.73
C ALA A 89 -9.49 -0.57 0.65
N VAL A 90 -9.10 -1.43 -0.27
CA VAL A 90 -7.71 -1.82 -0.54
C VAL A 90 -7.29 -1.45 -1.97
N LYS A 91 -5.98 -1.40 -2.21
CA LYS A 91 -5.38 -1.01 -3.49
C LYS A 91 -5.78 -1.88 -4.68
N GLU A 92 -6.21 -3.12 -4.44
CA GLU A 92 -6.69 -4.05 -5.47
C GLU A 92 -8.04 -3.66 -6.08
N GLN A 93 -8.68 -2.61 -5.56
CA GLN A 93 -10.03 -2.16 -5.93
C GLN A 93 -9.98 -0.85 -6.75
N SER A 94 -10.90 0.07 -6.47
CA SER A 94 -11.06 1.29 -7.26
C SER A 94 -9.80 2.16 -7.32
N SER A 95 -9.03 2.28 -6.23
CA SER A 95 -7.79 3.07 -6.25
C SER A 95 -6.77 2.53 -7.26
N GLY A 96 -6.60 1.21 -7.32
CA GLY A 96 -5.74 0.57 -8.33
C GLY A 96 -6.25 0.77 -9.75
N LEU A 97 -7.58 0.69 -9.97
CA LEU A 97 -8.18 0.96 -11.28
C LEU A 97 -7.91 2.40 -11.73
N TYR A 98 -8.12 3.39 -10.85
CA TYR A 98 -7.80 4.79 -11.17
C TYR A 98 -6.30 4.98 -11.43
N ALA A 99 -5.44 4.37 -10.61
CA ALA A 99 -3.99 4.45 -10.80
C ALA A 99 -3.57 3.85 -12.14
N GLN A 100 -4.04 2.65 -12.50
CA GLN A 100 -3.78 2.03 -13.80
C GLN A 100 -4.26 2.91 -14.95
N THR A 101 -5.49 3.43 -14.87
CA THR A 101 -6.10 4.27 -15.92
C THR A 101 -5.32 5.57 -16.12
N MET A 102 -4.80 6.18 -15.05
CA MET A 102 -3.97 7.38 -15.16
C MET A 102 -2.56 7.06 -15.69
N ALA A 103 -2.02 5.87 -15.36
CA ALA A 103 -0.76 5.42 -15.95
C ALA A 103 -0.87 5.21 -17.48
N GLU A 104 -1.99 4.69 -17.98
CA GLU A 104 -2.26 4.61 -19.42
C GLU A 104 -2.24 5.97 -20.11
N ARG A 105 -2.49 7.05 -19.37
CA ARG A 105 -2.48 8.45 -19.84
C ARG A 105 -1.13 9.15 -19.66
N GLY A 106 -0.10 8.42 -19.25
CA GLY A 106 1.28 8.92 -19.20
C GLY A 106 1.76 9.40 -17.83
N PHE A 107 0.99 9.20 -16.76
CA PHE A 107 1.40 9.52 -15.40
C PHE A 107 2.16 8.35 -14.75
N VAL A 108 3.09 8.65 -13.85
CA VAL A 108 3.58 7.67 -12.86
C VAL A 108 2.60 7.66 -11.70
N THR A 109 2.00 6.52 -11.39
CA THR A 109 0.94 6.50 -10.39
C THR A 109 1.16 5.45 -9.30
N ILE A 110 0.64 5.70 -8.11
CA ILE A 110 0.69 4.78 -7.00
C ILE A 110 -0.68 4.70 -6.32
N ALA A 111 -1.13 3.47 -6.02
CA ALA A 111 -2.28 3.22 -5.15
C ALA A 111 -1.80 2.46 -3.91
N HIS A 112 -2.01 3.01 -2.73
CA HIS A 112 -1.57 2.38 -1.48
C HIS A 112 -2.74 1.79 -0.69
N ASP A 113 -2.46 0.74 0.07
CA ASP A 113 -3.32 0.37 1.18
C ASP A 113 -3.13 1.39 2.30
N PRO A 114 -4.20 1.90 2.90
CA PRO A 114 -4.08 2.84 3.99
C PRO A 114 -3.48 2.16 5.24
N SER A 115 -2.85 2.94 6.10
CA SER A 115 -2.38 2.48 7.42
C SER A 115 -3.45 1.66 8.13
N TYR A 116 -3.05 0.57 8.76
CA TYR A 116 -3.89 -0.39 9.49
C TYR A 116 -4.80 -1.27 8.62
N ASN A 117 -4.75 -1.19 7.28
CA ASN A 117 -5.64 -1.92 6.37
C ASN A 117 -4.86 -2.62 5.25
N GLY A 118 -5.51 -3.60 4.62
CA GLY A 118 -4.94 -4.36 3.52
C GLY A 118 -3.64 -5.07 3.88
N GLU A 119 -2.61 -4.90 3.08
CA GLU A 119 -1.25 -5.40 3.34
C GLU A 119 -0.37 -4.38 4.09
N SER A 120 -0.85 -3.15 4.31
CA SER A 120 -0.15 -2.14 5.10
C SER A 120 -0.12 -2.50 6.58
N GLY A 121 0.92 -2.06 7.26
CA GLY A 121 1.14 -2.31 8.70
C GLY A 121 0.25 -1.46 9.60
N GLY A 122 0.63 -1.45 10.87
CA GLY A 122 -0.07 -0.76 11.95
C GLY A 122 -0.90 -1.71 12.81
N GLN A 123 -0.95 -1.42 14.13
CA GLN A 123 -1.69 -2.21 15.10
C GLN A 123 -2.50 -1.29 16.03
N PRO A 124 -3.71 -1.69 16.41
CA PRO A 124 -4.43 -2.88 15.94
C PRO A 124 -4.88 -2.73 14.49
N HIS A 125 -4.89 -3.85 13.74
CA HIS A 125 -5.34 -3.84 12.36
C HIS A 125 -6.84 -3.49 12.27
N PHE A 126 -7.30 -2.98 11.13
CA PHE A 126 -8.67 -2.48 10.90
C PHE A 126 -9.05 -1.29 11.81
N THR A 127 -8.07 -0.51 12.22
CA THR A 127 -8.26 0.76 12.90
C THR A 127 -8.20 1.90 11.88
N ALA A 128 -8.91 2.99 12.17
CA ALA A 128 -8.80 4.22 11.42
C ALA A 128 -8.22 5.31 12.33
N SER A 129 -7.10 5.88 11.92
CA SER A 129 -6.56 7.13 12.45
C SER A 129 -6.53 8.14 11.33
N PHE A 130 -7.27 9.23 11.45
CA PHE A 130 -7.37 10.23 10.39
C PHE A 130 -6.01 10.87 10.11
N GLU A 131 -5.23 11.10 11.16
CA GLU A 131 -3.87 11.62 11.06
C GLU A 131 -2.97 10.68 10.24
N ALA A 132 -3.05 9.37 10.49
CA ALA A 132 -2.28 8.39 9.73
C ALA A 132 -2.75 8.32 8.27
N LEU A 133 -4.07 8.34 8.02
CA LEU A 133 -4.64 8.30 6.67
C LEU A 133 -4.28 9.55 5.84
N ILE A 134 -4.13 10.71 6.47
CA ILE A 134 -3.65 11.94 5.84
C ILE A 134 -2.15 11.83 5.55
N GLU A 135 -1.36 11.39 6.54
CA GLU A 135 0.09 11.20 6.43
C GLU A 135 0.46 10.18 5.34
N ASP A 136 -0.35 9.16 5.12
CA ASP A 136 -0.11 8.14 4.08
C ASP A 136 -0.02 8.77 2.67
N PHE A 137 -0.78 9.84 2.39
CA PHE A 137 -0.66 10.59 1.14
C PHE A 137 0.69 11.29 1.04
N SER A 138 1.14 11.97 2.09
CA SER A 138 2.45 12.63 2.11
C SER A 138 3.60 11.63 2.01
N ALA A 139 3.50 10.47 2.67
CA ALA A 139 4.47 9.39 2.54
C ALA A 139 4.53 8.81 1.12
N ALA A 140 3.39 8.69 0.44
CA ALA A 140 3.35 8.27 -0.95
C ALA A 140 3.96 9.32 -1.89
N VAL A 141 3.79 10.62 -1.59
CA VAL A 141 4.49 11.73 -2.29
C VAL A 141 6.01 11.64 -2.06
N ASP A 142 6.46 11.37 -0.82
CA ASP A 142 7.87 11.13 -0.51
C ASP A 142 8.42 10.00 -1.38
N PHE A 143 7.72 8.85 -1.40
CA PHE A 143 8.13 7.68 -2.17
C PHE A 143 8.22 7.98 -3.67
N LEU A 144 7.19 8.61 -4.27
CA LEU A 144 7.22 9.01 -5.67
C LEU A 144 8.38 9.97 -5.96
N GLY A 145 8.63 10.91 -5.06
CA GLY A 145 9.73 11.87 -5.18
C GLY A 145 11.13 11.25 -5.14
N THR A 146 11.28 10.00 -4.68
CA THR A 146 12.55 9.24 -4.77
C THR A 146 12.81 8.67 -6.16
N LYS A 147 11.79 8.59 -7.03
CA LYS A 147 11.93 7.99 -8.36
C LYS A 147 12.59 8.97 -9.33
N PRO A 148 13.67 8.58 -10.02
CA PRO A 148 14.39 9.49 -10.95
C PRO A 148 13.51 10.01 -12.08
N SER A 149 12.52 9.23 -12.51
CA SER A 149 11.59 9.56 -13.58
C SER A 149 10.43 10.45 -13.13
N VAL A 150 10.30 10.80 -11.86
CA VAL A 150 9.22 11.63 -11.34
C VAL A 150 9.65 13.10 -11.27
N ASP A 151 8.77 13.97 -11.75
CA ASP A 151 8.89 15.40 -11.58
C ASP A 151 8.24 15.81 -10.24
N ARG A 152 9.06 16.19 -9.28
CA ARG A 152 8.63 16.60 -7.93
C ARG A 152 7.73 17.83 -7.93
N GLU A 153 7.81 18.67 -8.98
CA GLU A 153 6.98 19.87 -9.12
C GLU A 153 5.63 19.56 -9.79
N ARG A 154 5.37 18.31 -10.15
CA ARG A 154 4.12 17.88 -10.82
C ARG A 154 3.55 16.61 -10.20
N ILE A 155 3.37 16.62 -8.87
CA ILE A 155 2.73 15.53 -8.13
C ILE A 155 1.33 15.97 -7.73
N GLY A 156 0.33 15.18 -8.11
CA GLY A 156 -1.06 15.37 -7.71
C GLY A 156 -1.59 14.17 -6.91
N VAL A 157 -2.80 14.32 -6.40
CA VAL A 157 -3.50 13.27 -5.67
C VAL A 157 -4.92 13.09 -6.21
N ILE A 158 -5.41 11.85 -6.16
CA ILE A 158 -6.81 11.50 -6.41
C ILE A 158 -7.35 10.80 -5.17
N GLY A 159 -8.40 11.34 -4.58
CA GLY A 159 -9.10 10.73 -3.46
C GLY A 159 -10.49 10.22 -3.85
N VAL A 160 -10.70 8.91 -3.74
CA VAL A 160 -11.99 8.27 -4.04
C VAL A 160 -12.77 8.09 -2.75
N CYS A 161 -14.03 8.53 -2.69
CA CYS A 161 -14.93 8.39 -1.56
C CYS A 161 -14.33 9.01 -0.28
N GLY A 162 -14.11 8.26 0.79
CA GLY A 162 -13.50 8.76 2.03
C GLY A 162 -12.10 9.33 1.85
N SER A 163 -11.30 8.79 0.96
CA SER A 163 -9.97 9.34 0.67
C SER A 163 -10.01 10.71 -0.02
N GLY A 164 -11.17 11.13 -0.51
CA GLY A 164 -11.34 12.52 -0.95
C GLY A 164 -11.06 13.52 0.17
N SER A 165 -11.61 13.31 1.37
CA SER A 165 -11.34 14.14 2.55
C SER A 165 -9.86 14.09 2.95
N PHE A 166 -9.26 12.89 3.00
CA PHE A 166 -7.87 12.74 3.44
C PHE A 166 -6.88 13.34 2.45
N SER A 167 -7.11 13.16 1.15
CA SER A 167 -6.27 13.76 0.11
C SER A 167 -6.35 15.29 0.09
N LEU A 168 -7.53 15.85 0.35
CA LEU A 168 -7.71 17.29 0.46
C LEU A 168 -6.96 17.83 1.69
N ALA A 169 -7.14 17.20 2.87
CA ALA A 169 -6.45 17.60 4.09
C ALA A 169 -4.92 17.46 3.98
N ALA A 170 -4.42 16.44 3.27
CA ALA A 170 -3.00 16.32 2.96
C ALA A 170 -2.51 17.49 2.09
N ALA A 171 -3.27 17.86 1.07
CA ALA A 171 -2.88 18.97 0.18
C ALA A 171 -2.93 20.34 0.86
N GLU A 172 -3.77 20.53 1.89
CA GLU A 172 -3.80 21.75 2.69
C GLU A 172 -2.51 21.97 3.50
N THR A 173 -1.81 20.89 3.85
CA THR A 173 -0.63 20.92 4.71
C THR A 173 0.67 20.54 3.99
N ASP A 174 0.59 19.93 2.81
CA ASP A 174 1.75 19.51 2.02
C ASP A 174 1.80 20.24 0.66
N PRO A 175 2.58 21.33 0.53
CA PRO A 175 2.66 22.13 -0.69
C PRO A 175 3.32 21.40 -1.88
N ARG A 176 3.85 20.19 -1.68
CA ARG A 176 4.38 19.34 -2.75
C ARG A 176 3.25 18.71 -3.57
N ILE A 177 2.04 18.65 -3.01
CA ILE A 177 0.82 18.25 -3.73
C ILE A 177 0.33 19.44 -4.54
N LYS A 178 0.47 19.37 -5.87
CA LYS A 178 0.18 20.50 -6.78
C LYS A 178 -1.24 20.48 -7.33
N ALA A 179 -1.92 19.35 -7.25
CA ALA A 179 -3.30 19.21 -7.73
C ALA A 179 -4.04 18.15 -6.93
N VAL A 180 -5.32 18.40 -6.69
CA VAL A 180 -6.22 17.45 -6.02
C VAL A 180 -7.42 17.19 -6.92
N ALA A 181 -7.78 15.94 -7.09
CA ALA A 181 -9.05 15.54 -7.67
C ALA A 181 -9.79 14.62 -6.69
N THR A 182 -11.09 14.80 -6.55
CA THR A 182 -11.92 13.96 -5.71
C THR A 182 -13.03 13.31 -6.51
N VAL A 183 -13.37 12.07 -6.14
CA VAL A 183 -14.43 11.29 -6.79
C VAL A 183 -15.41 10.84 -5.73
N SER A 184 -16.67 11.28 -5.84
CA SER A 184 -17.74 10.95 -4.87
C SER A 184 -17.31 11.18 -3.41
N MET A 185 -16.62 12.28 -3.17
CA MET A 185 -16.11 12.67 -1.86
C MET A 185 -17.27 13.07 -0.94
N TYR A 186 -17.11 12.80 0.34
CA TYR A 186 -17.89 13.40 1.40
C TYR A 186 -17.01 13.72 2.62
N ASP A 187 -17.47 14.65 3.46
CA ASP A 187 -16.77 15.02 4.70
C ASP A 187 -16.84 13.86 5.71
N ILE A 188 -15.71 13.20 5.92
CA ILE A 188 -15.61 12.08 6.88
C ILE A 188 -15.89 12.56 8.31
N GLY A 189 -15.46 13.78 8.69
CA GLY A 189 -15.73 14.35 9.99
C GLY A 189 -17.23 14.56 10.20
N GLN A 190 -17.92 15.11 9.21
CA GLN A 190 -19.40 15.28 9.25
C GLN A 190 -20.09 13.90 9.29
N ALA A 191 -19.66 12.95 8.46
CA ALA A 191 -20.23 11.60 8.45
C ALA A 191 -20.10 10.91 9.81
N HIS A 192 -19.02 11.09 10.54
CA HIS A 192 -18.85 10.57 11.89
C HIS A 192 -19.74 11.26 12.94
N ARG A 193 -20.02 12.56 12.77
CA ARG A 193 -20.88 13.30 13.70
C ARG A 193 -22.36 13.14 13.41
N GLN A 194 -22.75 13.11 12.14
CA GLN A 194 -24.14 13.21 11.71
C GLN A 194 -24.62 11.96 10.96
N GLY A 195 -23.74 10.98 10.73
CA GLY A 195 -24.02 9.82 9.85
C GLY A 195 -23.95 10.19 8.37
N LEU A 196 -23.87 9.19 7.51
CA LEU A 196 -23.80 9.38 6.06
C LEU A 196 -25.05 10.05 5.46
N ALA A 197 -26.20 9.89 6.12
CA ALA A 197 -27.46 10.49 5.70
C ALA A 197 -27.76 11.82 6.43
N GLU A 198 -26.81 12.34 7.20
CA GLU A 198 -26.94 13.60 7.98
C GLU A 198 -28.17 13.62 8.91
N ASN A 199 -28.60 12.44 9.38
CA ASN A 199 -29.83 12.28 10.16
C ASN A 199 -29.59 12.06 11.66
N VAL A 200 -28.35 12.18 12.13
CA VAL A 200 -27.99 12.08 13.55
C VAL A 200 -28.06 13.47 14.17
N ASP A 201 -29.08 13.72 15.00
CA ASP A 201 -29.19 14.95 15.75
C ASP A 201 -28.26 15.00 16.97
N THR A 202 -28.19 16.16 17.65
CA THR A 202 -27.31 16.35 18.80
C THR A 202 -27.63 15.40 19.96
N ALA A 203 -28.89 15.03 20.18
CA ALA A 203 -29.27 14.11 21.23
C ALA A 203 -28.81 12.67 20.94
N ALA A 204 -29.00 12.24 19.71
CA ALA A 204 -28.50 10.95 19.23
C ALA A 204 -26.96 10.88 19.26
N LEU A 205 -26.28 11.96 18.87
CA LEU A 205 -24.81 12.03 18.95
C LEU A 205 -24.33 11.90 20.39
N LYS A 206 -24.94 12.65 21.36
CA LYS A 206 -24.61 12.53 22.78
C LYS A 206 -24.84 11.13 23.32
N LYS A 207 -25.92 10.47 22.93
CA LYS A 207 -26.20 9.07 23.30
C LYS A 207 -25.13 8.10 22.76
N ASN A 208 -24.74 8.27 21.51
CA ASN A 208 -23.70 7.46 20.89
C ASN A 208 -22.34 7.65 21.59
N LEU A 209 -21.95 8.90 21.88
CA LEU A 209 -20.71 9.19 22.61
C LEU A 209 -20.71 8.59 24.03
N ALA A 210 -21.85 8.65 24.73
CA ALA A 210 -21.97 8.02 26.04
C ALA A 210 -21.84 6.48 25.96
N ALA A 211 -22.40 5.86 24.93
CA ALA A 211 -22.26 4.42 24.70
C ALA A 211 -20.81 4.02 24.41
N ILE A 212 -20.11 4.78 23.56
CA ILE A 212 -18.68 4.59 23.24
C ILE A 212 -17.82 4.74 24.51
N SER A 213 -18.10 5.76 25.33
CA SER A 213 -17.38 5.99 26.58
C SER A 213 -17.56 4.82 27.56
N LYS A 214 -18.78 4.29 27.67
CA LYS A 214 -19.06 3.11 28.48
C LYS A 214 -18.33 1.87 27.96
N GLN A 215 -18.33 1.67 26.64
CA GLN A 215 -17.60 0.57 26.01
C GLN A 215 -16.09 0.67 26.29
N ARG A 216 -15.52 1.87 26.18
CA ARG A 216 -14.10 2.10 26.46
C ARG A 216 -13.73 1.76 27.90
N TRP A 217 -14.58 2.06 28.88
CA TRP A 217 -14.37 1.63 30.27
C TRP A 217 -14.43 0.11 30.43
N ALA A 218 -15.38 -0.54 29.79
CA ALA A 218 -15.46 -1.99 29.82
C ALA A 218 -14.18 -2.66 29.25
N GLU A 219 -13.62 -2.09 28.17
CA GLU A 219 -12.36 -2.56 27.58
C GLU A 219 -11.15 -2.34 28.53
N VAL A 220 -11.12 -1.24 29.27
CA VAL A 220 -10.10 -1.00 30.33
C VAL A 220 -10.23 -2.03 31.45
N ASP A 221 -11.46 -2.43 31.80
CA ASP A 221 -11.76 -3.43 32.81
C ASP A 221 -11.56 -4.89 32.31
N GLY A 222 -11.07 -5.06 31.08
CA GLY A 222 -10.71 -6.37 30.52
C GLY A 222 -11.73 -6.98 29.56
N ALA A 223 -12.80 -6.27 29.20
CA ALA A 223 -13.71 -6.75 28.17
C ALA A 223 -13.01 -6.77 26.79
N GLU A 224 -13.44 -7.67 25.92
CA GLU A 224 -12.98 -7.73 24.55
C GLU A 224 -13.26 -6.42 23.79
N ARG A 225 -12.30 -5.97 23.00
CA ARG A 225 -12.43 -4.76 22.20
C ARG A 225 -13.54 -4.89 21.17
N THR A 226 -14.49 -3.96 21.21
CA THR A 226 -15.56 -3.91 20.21
C THR A 226 -15.07 -3.14 18.98
N MET A 227 -14.98 -3.84 17.85
CA MET A 227 -14.74 -3.19 16.56
C MET A 227 -16.08 -2.72 16.00
N ALA A 228 -16.12 -1.48 15.51
CA ALA A 228 -17.28 -1.01 14.77
C ALA A 228 -17.58 -2.01 13.64
N ILE A 229 -18.80 -2.52 13.63
CA ILE A 229 -19.27 -3.46 12.59
C ILE A 229 -19.38 -2.64 11.30
N GLY A 230 -18.24 -2.33 10.78
CA GLY A 230 -18.24 -1.61 9.54
C GLY A 230 -17.51 -2.35 8.53
N THR A 231 -17.24 -2.33 7.70
CA THR A 231 -16.74 -2.20 6.38
C THR A 231 -15.66 -3.20 6.08
N SER A 232 -14.63 -3.40 6.90
CA SER A 232 -13.49 -4.18 6.44
C SER A 232 -13.71 -5.71 6.45
N GLN A 233 -14.18 -6.30 7.52
CA GLN A 233 -14.38 -7.77 7.55
C GLN A 233 -15.56 -8.22 6.69
N LYS A 234 -16.69 -7.49 6.70
CA LYS A 234 -17.83 -7.81 5.84
C LYS A 234 -17.57 -7.51 4.38
N LEU A 235 -16.85 -6.44 4.05
CA LEU A 235 -16.46 -6.14 2.67
C LEU A 235 -15.40 -7.11 2.16
N THR A 236 -14.38 -7.44 2.94
CA THR A 236 -13.39 -8.45 2.56
C THR A 236 -14.06 -9.81 2.35
N SER A 237 -14.95 -10.24 3.26
CA SER A 237 -15.70 -11.49 3.10
C SER A 237 -16.68 -11.46 1.93
N PHE A 238 -17.32 -10.33 1.67
CA PHE A 238 -18.21 -10.13 0.52
C PHE A 238 -17.42 -10.22 -0.79
N PHE A 239 -16.29 -9.54 -0.92
CA PHE A 239 -15.47 -9.58 -2.13
C PHE A 239 -14.78 -10.92 -2.33
N THR A 240 -14.28 -11.57 -1.28
CA THR A 240 -13.70 -12.93 -1.37
C THR A 240 -14.75 -13.96 -1.79
N LYS A 241 -16.00 -13.80 -1.34
CA LYS A 241 -17.11 -14.70 -1.70
C LYS A 241 -17.54 -14.53 -3.16
N HIS A 242 -17.51 -13.29 -3.68
CA HIS A 242 -17.90 -13.01 -5.07
C HIS A 242 -16.79 -13.28 -6.09
N GLN A 243 -15.51 -13.23 -5.70
CA GLN A 243 -14.42 -13.70 -6.55
C GLN A 243 -14.47 -15.22 -6.82
N LYS A 244 -15.02 -16.02 -5.89
CA LYS A 244 -15.18 -17.48 -6.08
C LYS A 244 -16.38 -17.85 -6.93
N SER A 245 -17.36 -16.97 -7.14
CA SER A 245 -18.56 -17.26 -7.93
C SER A 245 -18.41 -16.92 -9.43
N ASN A 246 -17.32 -16.25 -9.82
CA ASN A 246 -17.01 -15.86 -11.20
C ASN A 246 -15.88 -16.70 -11.82
N LYS A 247 -15.58 -17.86 -11.25
CA LYS A 247 -14.78 -18.93 -11.82
C LYS A 247 -15.73 -20.13 -12.05
#